data_5095245817e9ee9556d4f07fbc8ba845
#
_entry.id   5095245817e9ee9556d4f07fbc8ba845
#
_cell.length_a   1.000
_cell.length_b   1.000
_cell.length_c   1.000
_cell.angle_alpha   90.00
_cell.angle_beta   90.00
_cell.angle_gamma   90.00
#
_symmetry.space_group_name_H-M   'P 1'
#
loop_
_entity.id
_entity.type
_entity.pdbx_description
1 polymer ?
#
loop_
_entity_poly.entity_id
_entity_poly.type
_entity_poly.pdbx_seq_one_letter_code
_entity_poly.pdbx_strand_id
1 'polypeptide(L)'
;MKRTLILVLTTLLLPIVLFAQDRINVTDRNGKKQGTWKKIENGKVLYEGQFKDDVPYGTFKYYHTNGKLKSETEFVQGVHKVRTVMYHENGHKASEGAYIDQQKDGEWRYYSEHDTLIKIERYKVGKRDGLWQTFSPSGILLEECNYLNDKRDGIYRTYYLNGNVSLEENYVAGKTNGLSTSYYPNKNISVTGNHHNGMRDGEWNAYDAQGKIRSTMVYKNQRLDKTYLYLYQKGVEQKLNQDIVAYFVKNRDKMTVVLKNGNKLTTDESMEEVERWLDLMVFARVNPRYIVAVDAIVSYRPVPDSDNDAITLKILPAPDEEIYAEGNDARLLKSILTAGIPEE
;
A
#
# COMPACT_ATOMS: atom_id res chain seq x y z
N MET A 1 -26.27 90.65 55.30
CA MET A 1 -26.18 89.89 54.07
C MET A 1 -25.79 88.45 54.44
N LYS A 2 -26.76 87.51 54.42
CA LYS A 2 -26.55 86.10 54.69
C LYS A 2 -26.37 85.40 53.33
N ARG A 3 -25.18 84.79 53.05
CA ARG A 3 -24.95 83.94 51.86
C ARG A 3 -25.34 82.50 52.20
N THR A 4 -26.38 82.03 51.53
CA THR A 4 -26.81 80.58 51.59
C THR A 4 -25.97 79.83 50.61
N LEU A 5 -25.25 78.81 51.11
CA LEU A 5 -24.45 77.90 50.34
C LEU A 5 -25.32 76.69 49.93
N ILE A 6 -25.62 76.56 48.63
CA ILE A 6 -26.37 75.41 48.09
C ILE A 6 -25.34 74.36 47.72
N LEU A 7 -25.38 73.23 48.46
CA LEU A 7 -24.57 72.01 48.19
C LEU A 7 -25.29 71.13 47.13
N VAL A 8 -24.81 71.12 45.90
CA VAL A 8 -25.34 70.23 44.86
C VAL A 8 -24.63 68.89 44.99
N LEU A 9 -25.40 67.89 45.48
CA LEU A 9 -24.95 66.54 45.59
C LEU A 9 -25.17 65.85 44.22
N THR A 10 -24.14 65.78 43.40
CA THR A 10 -24.15 64.98 42.15
C THR A 10 -23.94 63.50 42.48
N THR A 11 -25.01 62.72 42.49
CA THR A 11 -24.96 61.24 42.54
C THR A 11 -24.46 60.70 41.24
N LEU A 12 -23.21 60.19 41.23
CA LEU A 12 -22.61 59.49 40.12
C LEU A 12 -23.26 58.08 40.02
N LEU A 13 -24.25 57.96 39.13
CA LEU A 13 -24.77 56.58 38.74
C LEU A 13 -23.74 55.85 37.88
N LEU A 14 -22.88 55.05 38.52
CA LEU A 14 -22.07 54.06 37.81
C LEU A 14 -23.01 53.00 37.23
N PRO A 15 -22.98 52.72 35.91
CA PRO A 15 -23.74 51.60 35.38
C PRO A 15 -23.08 50.32 35.90
N ILE A 16 -23.80 49.57 36.74
CA ILE A 16 -23.44 48.22 37.11
C ILE A 16 -23.65 47.36 35.85
N VAL A 17 -22.58 47.12 35.11
CA VAL A 17 -22.58 46.09 34.04
C VAL A 17 -22.63 44.75 34.77
N LEU A 18 -23.82 44.21 34.93
CA LEU A 18 -24.01 42.83 35.31
C LEU A 18 -23.48 41.96 34.16
N PHE A 19 -22.29 41.46 34.31
CA PHE A 19 -21.86 40.31 33.50
C PHE A 19 -22.78 39.17 33.84
N ALA A 20 -23.75 38.87 32.97
CA ALA A 20 -24.54 37.66 33.07
C ALA A 20 -23.55 36.50 32.96
N GLN A 21 -23.27 35.82 34.08
CA GLN A 21 -22.47 34.64 34.12
C GLN A 21 -23.25 33.58 33.30
N ASP A 22 -22.76 33.22 32.11
CA ASP A 22 -23.41 32.25 31.26
C ASP A 22 -23.61 30.94 32.06
N ARG A 23 -24.88 30.65 32.33
CA ARG A 23 -25.26 29.43 33.04
C ARG A 23 -24.96 28.23 32.13
N ILE A 24 -24.06 27.36 32.56
CA ILE A 24 -23.75 26.13 31.87
C ILE A 24 -24.63 24.98 32.36
N ASN A 25 -24.85 23.95 31.50
CA ASN A 25 -25.58 22.71 31.83
C ASN A 25 -27.03 22.95 32.28
N VAL A 26 -27.72 23.87 31.59
CA VAL A 26 -29.11 24.23 31.89
C VAL A 26 -30.08 23.37 31.10
N THR A 27 -31.14 22.89 31.79
CA THR A 27 -32.30 22.26 31.15
C THR A 27 -33.52 23.18 31.25
N ASP A 28 -34.43 23.06 30.29
CA ASP A 28 -35.76 23.73 30.38
C ASP A 28 -36.73 22.95 31.29
N ARG A 29 -37.99 23.42 31.35
CA ARG A 29 -39.06 22.82 32.21
C ARG A 29 -39.39 21.38 31.79
N ASN A 30 -39.06 20.97 30.57
CA ASN A 30 -39.27 19.61 30.02
C ASN A 30 -38.02 18.71 30.16
N GLY A 31 -36.97 19.18 30.83
CA GLY A 31 -35.71 18.48 31.02
C GLY A 31 -34.77 18.52 29.79
N LYS A 32 -35.12 19.30 28.75
CA LYS A 32 -34.28 19.40 27.53
C LYS A 32 -33.11 20.33 27.72
N LYS A 33 -31.94 19.94 27.22
CA LYS A 33 -30.71 20.75 27.26
C LYS A 33 -30.86 22.04 26.47
N GLN A 34 -30.40 23.17 27.10
CA GLN A 34 -30.44 24.51 26.52
C GLN A 34 -29.08 25.19 26.74
N GLY A 35 -28.64 26.02 25.77
CA GLY A 35 -27.43 26.84 25.86
C GLY A 35 -26.14 26.05 25.97
N THR A 36 -25.15 26.59 26.66
CA THR A 36 -23.80 26.01 26.77
C THR A 36 -23.76 24.82 27.72
N TRP A 37 -23.21 23.73 27.25
CA TRP A 37 -23.01 22.50 28.00
C TRP A 37 -21.54 22.11 28.04
N LYS A 38 -21.08 21.68 29.25
CA LYS A 38 -19.73 21.11 29.45
C LYS A 38 -19.85 19.80 30.20
N LYS A 39 -19.22 18.74 29.69
CA LYS A 39 -19.04 17.49 30.42
C LYS A 39 -17.67 17.48 31.05
N ILE A 40 -17.64 17.38 32.38
CA ILE A 40 -16.39 17.27 33.16
C ILE A 40 -16.35 15.89 33.81
N GLU A 41 -15.22 15.24 33.74
CA GLU A 41 -14.96 13.94 34.38
C GLU A 41 -13.55 13.96 34.96
N ASN A 42 -13.44 13.56 36.23
CA ASN A 42 -12.16 13.62 36.99
C ASN A 42 -11.47 15.00 36.93
N GLY A 43 -12.28 16.07 37.00
CA GLY A 43 -11.79 17.45 36.97
C GLY A 43 -11.35 17.96 35.59
N LYS A 44 -11.52 17.16 34.54
CA LYS A 44 -11.13 17.53 33.15
C LYS A 44 -12.37 17.70 32.28
N VAL A 45 -12.35 18.73 31.43
CA VAL A 45 -13.40 18.90 30.41
C VAL A 45 -13.22 17.84 29.35
N LEU A 46 -14.26 17.04 29.10
CA LEU A 46 -14.30 16.07 28.02
C LEU A 46 -14.84 16.70 26.73
N TYR A 47 -15.89 17.49 26.85
CA TYR A 47 -16.42 18.27 25.74
C TYR A 47 -17.15 19.51 26.21
N GLU A 48 -17.28 20.48 25.33
CA GLU A 48 -18.17 21.62 25.45
C GLU A 48 -18.85 21.91 24.11
N GLY A 49 -20.08 22.41 24.18
CA GLY A 49 -20.88 22.72 23.01
C GLY A 49 -22.21 23.41 23.37
N GLN A 50 -23.04 23.63 22.38
CA GLN A 50 -24.33 24.29 22.58
C GLN A 50 -25.49 23.38 22.17
N PHE A 51 -26.55 23.40 22.97
CA PHE A 51 -27.78 22.66 22.73
C PHE A 51 -28.99 23.62 22.68
N LYS A 52 -29.93 23.27 21.81
CA LYS A 52 -31.28 23.83 21.77
C LYS A 52 -32.26 22.67 21.68
N ASP A 53 -33.12 22.51 22.68
CA ASP A 53 -34.10 21.44 22.78
C ASP A 53 -33.50 20.02 22.63
N ASP A 54 -32.36 19.75 23.28
CA ASP A 54 -31.51 18.54 23.17
C ASP A 54 -30.77 18.38 21.82
N VAL A 55 -30.98 19.27 20.86
CA VAL A 55 -30.31 19.20 19.55
C VAL A 55 -29.02 20.01 19.62
N PRO A 56 -27.86 19.41 19.30
CA PRO A 56 -26.59 20.15 19.23
C PRO A 56 -26.60 21.16 18.09
N TYR A 57 -26.00 22.32 18.32
CA TYR A 57 -25.78 23.33 17.29
C TYR A 57 -24.49 24.11 17.55
N GLY A 58 -23.96 24.78 16.48
CA GLY A 58 -22.69 25.50 16.57
C GLY A 58 -21.50 24.54 16.73
N THR A 59 -20.42 25.05 17.30
CA THR A 59 -19.16 24.27 17.41
C THR A 59 -19.12 23.50 18.72
N PHE A 60 -18.95 22.17 18.61
CA PHE A 60 -18.60 21.30 19.70
C PHE A 60 -17.11 21.05 19.74
N LYS A 61 -16.51 21.21 20.92
CA LYS A 61 -15.10 20.94 21.19
C LYS A 61 -14.97 19.73 22.10
N TYR A 62 -14.16 18.79 21.69
CA TYR A 62 -13.79 17.60 22.48
C TYR A 62 -12.32 17.70 22.84
N TYR A 63 -11.94 17.18 24.00
CA TYR A 63 -10.59 17.33 24.54
C TYR A 63 -9.94 15.97 24.81
N HIS A 64 -8.64 15.91 24.65
CA HIS A 64 -7.79 14.79 25.08
C HIS A 64 -7.68 14.76 26.61
N THR A 65 -7.22 13.64 27.17
CA THR A 65 -6.99 13.50 28.61
C THR A 65 -5.92 14.46 29.16
N ASN A 66 -5.03 14.96 28.31
CA ASN A 66 -4.05 16.00 28.63
C ASN A 66 -4.63 17.44 28.59
N GLY A 67 -5.93 17.60 28.28
CA GLY A 67 -6.63 18.86 28.20
C GLY A 67 -6.49 19.61 26.89
N LYS A 68 -5.70 19.13 25.93
CA LYS A 68 -5.61 19.73 24.60
C LYS A 68 -6.81 19.35 23.73
N LEU A 69 -7.11 20.23 22.78
CA LEU A 69 -8.21 20.02 21.82
C LEU A 69 -8.01 18.73 21.04
N LYS A 70 -9.02 17.85 21.04
CA LYS A 70 -9.07 16.59 20.30
C LYS A 70 -9.82 16.71 19.00
N SER A 71 -10.97 17.42 19.01
CA SER A 71 -11.72 17.70 17.80
C SER A 71 -12.66 18.88 17.95
N GLU A 72 -12.92 19.52 16.81
CA GLU A 72 -13.98 20.51 16.64
C GLU A 72 -14.97 19.99 15.61
N THR A 73 -16.26 19.99 15.96
CA THR A 73 -17.35 19.58 15.07
C THR A 73 -18.37 20.70 14.98
N GLU A 74 -18.64 21.16 13.77
CA GLU A 74 -19.63 22.19 13.50
C GLU A 74 -20.99 21.58 13.16
N PHE A 75 -21.98 21.81 14.02
CA PHE A 75 -23.36 21.39 13.86
C PHE A 75 -24.20 22.56 13.34
N VAL A 76 -24.88 22.36 12.21
CA VAL A 76 -25.85 23.32 11.67
C VAL A 76 -27.25 22.77 11.95
N GLN A 77 -28.09 23.57 12.63
CA GLN A 77 -29.45 23.16 12.98
C GLN A 77 -30.26 22.80 11.73
N GLY A 78 -30.91 21.64 11.74
CA GLY A 78 -31.70 21.13 10.60
C GLY A 78 -30.89 20.56 9.44
N VAL A 79 -29.56 20.48 9.58
CA VAL A 79 -28.66 19.88 8.58
C VAL A 79 -28.01 18.63 9.18
N HIS A 80 -28.19 17.47 8.50
CA HIS A 80 -27.59 16.19 8.93
C HIS A 80 -26.09 16.11 8.65
N LYS A 81 -25.54 17.06 7.86
CA LYS A 81 -24.12 17.13 7.53
C LYS A 81 -23.35 18.00 8.52
N VAL A 82 -22.31 17.45 9.11
CA VAL A 82 -21.41 18.15 10.05
C VAL A 82 -19.98 18.11 9.53
N ARG A 83 -19.25 19.20 9.71
CA ARG A 83 -17.81 19.26 9.44
C ARG A 83 -17.04 19.00 10.72
N THR A 84 -15.99 18.18 10.63
CA THR A 84 -15.15 17.86 11.78
C THR A 84 -13.67 18.07 11.42
N VAL A 85 -12.94 18.68 12.35
CA VAL A 85 -11.47 18.72 12.37
C VAL A 85 -11.02 17.99 13.62
N MET A 86 -10.07 17.07 13.46
CA MET A 86 -9.45 16.31 14.54
C MET A 86 -7.99 16.71 14.70
N TYR A 87 -7.48 16.65 15.93
CA TYR A 87 -6.13 17.06 16.29
C TYR A 87 -5.39 15.94 17.01
N HIS A 88 -4.10 15.85 16.76
CA HIS A 88 -3.15 15.01 17.51
C HIS A 88 -2.97 15.57 18.94
N GLU A 89 -2.41 14.77 19.83
CA GLU A 89 -2.12 15.21 21.21
C GLU A 89 -1.08 16.35 21.30
N ASN A 90 -0.24 16.52 20.26
CA ASN A 90 0.66 17.67 20.15
C ASN A 90 -0.05 18.97 19.76
N GLY A 91 -1.31 18.88 19.28
CA GLY A 91 -2.15 20.00 18.86
C GLY A 91 -2.15 20.27 17.36
N HIS A 92 -1.36 19.54 16.58
CA HIS A 92 -1.39 19.61 15.12
C HIS A 92 -2.62 18.91 14.56
N LYS A 93 -3.08 19.33 13.38
CA LYS A 93 -4.23 18.73 12.71
C LYS A 93 -3.94 17.26 12.40
N ALA A 94 -4.87 16.36 12.78
CA ALA A 94 -4.79 14.94 12.47
C ALA A 94 -5.63 14.56 11.26
N SER A 95 -6.87 15.11 11.19
CA SER A 95 -7.74 14.90 10.02
C SER A 95 -8.84 15.93 9.93
N GLU A 96 -9.42 16.09 8.74
CA GLU A 96 -10.60 16.91 8.53
C GLU A 96 -11.50 16.29 7.46
N GLY A 97 -12.81 16.50 7.60
CA GLY A 97 -13.81 16.02 6.66
C GLY A 97 -15.22 16.30 7.14
N ALA A 98 -16.18 15.67 6.50
CA ALA A 98 -17.58 15.80 6.86
C ALA A 98 -18.22 14.44 7.14
N TYR A 99 -19.28 14.48 7.96
CA TYR A 99 -20.19 13.35 8.19
C TYR A 99 -21.60 13.73 7.76
N ILE A 100 -22.32 12.77 7.23
CA ILE A 100 -23.79 12.78 7.08
C ILE A 100 -24.30 11.60 7.89
N ASP A 101 -25.22 11.83 8.84
CA ASP A 101 -25.80 10.78 9.69
C ASP A 101 -24.72 9.86 10.31
N GLN A 102 -23.63 10.44 10.84
CA GLN A 102 -22.47 9.76 11.44
C GLN A 102 -21.62 8.96 10.45
N GLN A 103 -21.91 9.02 9.15
CA GLN A 103 -21.12 8.37 8.09
C GLN A 103 -20.23 9.39 7.40
N LYS A 104 -18.98 9.04 7.11
CA LYS A 104 -18.08 9.92 6.35
C LYS A 104 -18.68 10.26 4.99
N ASP A 105 -18.59 11.54 4.60
CA ASP A 105 -19.09 12.03 3.31
C ASP A 105 -18.18 13.11 2.73
N GLY A 106 -17.94 13.03 1.40
CA GLY A 106 -17.01 13.91 0.70
C GLY A 106 -15.55 13.59 0.96
N GLU A 107 -14.70 14.59 0.82
CA GLU A 107 -13.26 14.46 0.97
C GLU A 107 -12.82 14.50 2.44
N TRP A 108 -11.99 13.54 2.81
CA TRP A 108 -11.30 13.43 4.09
C TRP A 108 -9.81 13.56 3.89
N ARG A 109 -9.16 14.45 4.63
CA ARG A 109 -7.72 14.67 4.63
C ARG A 109 -7.13 14.23 5.96
N TYR A 110 -5.98 13.58 5.92
CA TYR A 110 -5.25 13.11 7.09
C TYR A 110 -3.83 13.65 7.07
N TYR A 111 -3.36 14.05 8.23
CA TYR A 111 -2.06 14.66 8.42
C TYR A 111 -1.24 13.92 9.45
N SER A 112 0.07 13.92 9.29
CA SER A 112 1.02 13.42 10.28
C SER A 112 1.07 14.36 11.49
N GLU A 113 1.75 13.92 12.56
CA GLU A 113 2.05 14.78 13.73
C GLU A 113 2.93 16.00 13.40
N HIS A 114 3.45 16.10 12.18
CA HIS A 114 4.27 17.20 11.66
C HIS A 114 3.53 18.03 10.60
N ASP A 115 2.19 18.03 10.60
CA ASP A 115 1.33 18.74 9.65
C ASP A 115 1.50 18.35 8.16
N THR A 116 2.18 17.25 7.87
CA THR A 116 2.30 16.77 6.48
C THR A 116 1.04 16.03 6.08
N LEU A 117 0.45 16.38 4.92
CA LEU A 117 -0.64 15.62 4.33
C LEU A 117 -0.13 14.22 3.94
N ILE A 118 -0.73 13.18 4.54
CA ILE A 118 -0.34 11.78 4.32
C ILE A 118 -1.40 10.97 3.57
N LYS A 119 -2.67 11.43 3.56
CA LYS A 119 -3.74 10.69 2.90
C LYS A 119 -4.92 11.58 2.54
N ILE A 120 -5.53 11.32 1.38
CA ILE A 120 -6.82 11.83 0.96
C ILE A 120 -7.74 10.66 0.67
N GLU A 121 -8.92 10.66 1.26
CA GLU A 121 -9.97 9.67 1.05
C GLU A 121 -11.25 10.36 0.59
N ARG A 122 -12.02 9.71 -0.28
CA ARG A 122 -13.34 10.23 -0.70
C ARG A 122 -14.43 9.22 -0.42
N TYR A 123 -15.51 9.73 0.14
CA TYR A 123 -16.66 8.94 0.58
C TYR A 123 -17.97 9.51 0.04
N LYS A 124 -18.92 8.63 -0.17
CA LYS A 124 -20.31 8.95 -0.43
C LYS A 124 -21.16 8.16 0.56
N VAL A 125 -21.64 8.87 1.59
CA VAL A 125 -22.44 8.31 2.69
C VAL A 125 -21.84 6.99 3.21
N GLY A 126 -20.64 7.08 3.79
CA GLY A 126 -19.93 5.98 4.44
C GLY A 126 -19.19 5.01 3.51
N LYS A 127 -19.50 5.00 2.21
CA LYS A 127 -18.82 4.13 1.23
C LYS A 127 -17.68 4.85 0.55
N ARG A 128 -16.57 4.13 0.31
CA ARG A 128 -15.46 4.67 -0.51
C ARG A 128 -15.97 4.93 -1.92
N ASP A 129 -15.82 6.18 -2.38
CA ASP A 129 -16.30 6.63 -3.69
C ASP A 129 -15.46 7.81 -4.17
N GLY A 130 -14.75 7.66 -5.27
CA GLY A 130 -13.82 8.63 -5.84
C GLY A 130 -12.35 8.31 -5.61
N LEU A 131 -11.48 9.26 -5.91
CA LEU A 131 -10.02 9.12 -5.88
C LEU A 131 -9.47 9.12 -4.44
N TRP A 132 -8.71 8.10 -4.10
CA TRP A 132 -7.96 7.95 -2.87
C TRP A 132 -6.47 8.11 -3.15
N GLN A 133 -5.75 8.81 -2.28
CA GLN A 133 -4.34 9.12 -2.45
C GLN A 133 -3.59 8.95 -1.14
N THR A 134 -2.41 8.35 -1.20
CA THR A 134 -1.49 8.17 -0.05
C THR A 134 -0.15 8.84 -0.38
N PHE A 135 0.39 9.58 0.58
CA PHE A 135 1.63 10.33 0.43
C PHE A 135 2.68 9.85 1.44
N SER A 136 3.95 10.02 1.10
CA SER A 136 5.07 9.81 2.00
C SER A 136 5.10 10.89 3.11
N PRO A 137 5.87 10.70 4.18
CA PRO A 137 6.11 11.76 5.17
C PRO A 137 6.73 13.04 4.59
N SER A 138 7.36 12.96 3.42
CA SER A 138 7.90 14.13 2.69
C SER A 138 6.91 14.73 1.68
N GLY A 139 5.64 14.25 1.65
CA GLY A 139 4.60 14.77 0.77
C GLY A 139 4.63 14.24 -0.66
N ILE A 140 5.44 13.22 -0.97
CA ILE A 140 5.47 12.59 -2.29
C ILE A 140 4.30 11.64 -2.41
N LEU A 141 3.54 11.72 -3.53
CA LEU A 141 2.47 10.77 -3.83
C LEU A 141 3.08 9.36 -4.00
N LEU A 142 2.56 8.38 -3.24
CA LEU A 142 3.00 6.98 -3.26
C LEU A 142 2.00 6.07 -3.95
N GLU A 143 0.71 6.36 -3.79
CA GLU A 143 -0.36 5.52 -4.31
C GLU A 143 -1.59 6.37 -4.60
N GLU A 144 -2.28 6.05 -5.69
CA GLU A 144 -3.62 6.54 -5.96
C GLU A 144 -4.52 5.44 -6.51
N CYS A 145 -5.79 5.49 -6.14
CA CYS A 145 -6.78 4.50 -6.53
C CYS A 145 -8.18 5.09 -6.60
N ASN A 146 -8.92 4.79 -7.65
CA ASN A 146 -10.33 5.11 -7.69
C ASN A 146 -11.19 4.02 -7.04
N TYR A 147 -12.21 4.45 -6.31
CA TYR A 147 -13.22 3.59 -5.70
C TYR A 147 -14.61 3.96 -6.18
N LEU A 148 -15.44 2.95 -6.34
CA LEU A 148 -16.87 3.07 -6.57
C LEU A 148 -17.59 2.08 -5.64
N ASN A 149 -18.39 2.60 -4.70
CA ASN A 149 -19.15 1.79 -3.72
C ASN A 149 -18.27 0.72 -3.02
N ASP A 150 -17.17 1.13 -2.39
CA ASP A 150 -16.20 0.31 -1.65
C ASP A 150 -15.32 -0.63 -2.48
N LYS A 151 -15.49 -0.70 -3.79
CA LYS A 151 -14.66 -1.50 -4.68
C LYS A 151 -13.70 -0.61 -5.46
N ARG A 152 -12.47 -1.07 -5.68
CA ARG A 152 -11.58 -0.41 -6.63
C ARG A 152 -12.23 -0.43 -8.01
N ASP A 153 -12.30 0.71 -8.68
CA ASP A 153 -12.91 0.86 -10.01
C ASP A 153 -12.23 1.99 -10.78
N GLY A 154 -11.62 1.67 -11.91
CA GLY A 154 -10.76 2.58 -12.67
C GLY A 154 -9.28 2.40 -12.37
N ILE A 155 -8.51 3.46 -12.58
CA ILE A 155 -7.04 3.41 -12.53
C ILE A 155 -6.53 3.32 -11.09
N TYR A 156 -5.55 2.43 -10.90
CA TYR A 156 -4.69 2.31 -9.73
C TYR A 156 -3.25 2.60 -10.14
N ARG A 157 -2.54 3.44 -9.40
CA ARG A 157 -1.12 3.73 -9.61
C ARG A 157 -0.35 3.68 -8.31
N THR A 158 0.88 3.20 -8.40
CA THR A 158 1.90 3.41 -7.37
C THR A 158 3.07 4.21 -7.95
N TYR A 159 3.84 4.82 -7.08
CA TYR A 159 4.91 5.74 -7.46
C TYR A 159 6.20 5.43 -6.70
N TYR A 160 7.33 5.65 -7.35
CA TYR A 160 8.64 5.71 -6.72
C TYR A 160 8.81 7.00 -5.92
N LEU A 161 9.79 7.03 -5.01
CA LEU A 161 10.10 8.24 -4.24
C LEU A 161 10.58 9.42 -5.10
N ASN A 162 11.02 9.17 -6.34
CA ASN A 162 11.34 10.24 -7.30
C ASN A 162 10.10 10.79 -8.03
N GLY A 163 8.90 10.34 -7.66
CA GLY A 163 7.62 10.77 -8.24
C GLY A 163 7.24 10.08 -9.56
N ASN A 164 8.07 9.21 -10.11
CA ASN A 164 7.72 8.47 -11.31
C ASN A 164 6.79 7.30 -10.99
N VAL A 165 5.87 6.99 -11.90
CA VAL A 165 5.00 5.82 -11.80
C VAL A 165 5.84 4.55 -11.72
N SER A 166 5.52 3.66 -10.77
CA SER A 166 6.13 2.33 -10.63
C SER A 166 5.21 1.22 -11.13
N LEU A 167 3.88 1.40 -10.97
CA LEU A 167 2.86 0.47 -11.45
C LEU A 167 1.62 1.25 -11.90
N GLU A 168 1.02 0.83 -12.99
CA GLU A 168 -0.30 1.25 -13.42
C GLU A 168 -1.16 0.04 -13.77
N GLU A 169 -2.35 -0.03 -13.18
CA GLU A 169 -3.33 -1.10 -13.41
C GLU A 169 -4.72 -0.49 -13.57
N ASN A 170 -5.61 -1.22 -14.24
CA ASN A 170 -7.03 -0.89 -14.28
C ASN A 170 -7.84 -1.91 -13.48
N TYR A 171 -8.81 -1.41 -12.71
CA TYR A 171 -9.74 -2.20 -11.91
C TYR A 171 -11.17 -2.04 -12.40
N VAL A 172 -11.93 -3.12 -12.39
CA VAL A 172 -13.36 -3.14 -12.60
C VAL A 172 -14.00 -3.93 -11.47
N ALA A 173 -14.89 -3.28 -10.72
CA ALA A 173 -15.61 -3.90 -9.59
C ALA A 173 -14.72 -4.65 -8.58
N GLY A 174 -13.50 -4.15 -8.33
CA GLY A 174 -12.55 -4.68 -7.35
C GLY A 174 -11.56 -5.71 -7.90
N LYS A 175 -11.59 -6.02 -9.19
CA LYS A 175 -10.67 -6.95 -9.85
C LYS A 175 -9.84 -6.24 -10.91
N THR A 176 -8.56 -6.58 -11.04
CA THR A 176 -7.73 -6.10 -12.14
C THR A 176 -8.32 -6.57 -13.47
N ASN A 177 -8.42 -5.65 -14.44
CA ASN A 177 -9.00 -5.93 -15.75
C ASN A 177 -8.41 -4.98 -16.81
N GLY A 178 -7.85 -5.52 -17.88
CA GLY A 178 -7.15 -4.78 -18.91
C GLY A 178 -5.66 -4.70 -18.64
N LEU A 179 -5.00 -3.70 -19.25
CA LEU A 179 -3.55 -3.55 -19.22
C LEU A 179 -3.02 -3.28 -17.81
N SER A 180 -1.95 -3.97 -17.44
CA SER A 180 -1.10 -3.71 -16.28
C SER A 180 0.31 -3.42 -16.77
N THR A 181 0.91 -2.34 -16.28
CA THR A 181 2.27 -1.94 -16.67
C THR A 181 3.06 -1.53 -15.43
N SER A 182 4.16 -2.21 -15.21
CA SER A 182 5.18 -1.83 -14.22
C SER A 182 6.33 -1.09 -14.92
N TYR A 183 6.96 -0.19 -14.21
CA TYR A 183 8.03 0.64 -14.73
C TYR A 183 9.28 0.54 -13.86
N TYR A 184 10.42 0.81 -14.46
CA TYR A 184 11.66 1.12 -13.75
C TYR A 184 11.66 2.58 -13.25
N PRO A 185 12.55 2.93 -12.28
CA PRO A 185 12.68 4.32 -11.84
C PRO A 185 13.06 5.32 -12.95
N ASN A 186 13.61 4.86 -14.06
CA ASN A 186 13.93 5.66 -15.26
C ASN A 186 12.75 5.82 -16.23
N LYS A 187 11.54 5.36 -15.86
CA LYS A 187 10.28 5.35 -16.64
C LYS A 187 10.20 4.32 -17.76
N ASN A 188 11.24 3.54 -18.03
CA ASN A 188 11.14 2.45 -18.98
C ASN A 188 10.23 1.35 -18.43
N ILE A 189 9.48 0.71 -19.32
CA ILE A 189 8.62 -0.42 -18.92
C ILE A 189 9.49 -1.55 -18.39
N SER A 190 9.12 -2.12 -17.25
CA SER A 190 9.76 -3.33 -16.69
C SER A 190 8.93 -4.58 -16.97
N VAL A 191 7.61 -4.50 -16.80
CA VAL A 191 6.69 -5.61 -17.09
C VAL A 191 5.39 -5.05 -17.65
N THR A 192 4.81 -5.72 -18.67
CA THR A 192 3.47 -5.37 -19.15
C THR A 192 2.72 -6.61 -19.60
N GLY A 193 1.40 -6.62 -19.41
CA GLY A 193 0.49 -7.68 -19.83
C GLY A 193 -0.95 -7.33 -19.47
N ASN A 194 -1.87 -8.22 -19.81
CA ASN A 194 -3.27 -8.01 -19.52
C ASN A 194 -3.78 -8.87 -18.36
N HIS A 195 -4.72 -8.31 -17.60
CA HIS A 195 -5.54 -9.05 -16.67
C HIS A 195 -6.96 -9.22 -17.24
N HIS A 196 -7.57 -10.35 -16.93
CA HIS A 196 -9.00 -10.59 -17.11
C HIS A 196 -9.58 -11.14 -15.81
N ASN A 197 -10.55 -10.42 -15.22
CA ASN A 197 -11.19 -10.78 -13.94
C ASN A 197 -10.22 -11.09 -12.78
N GLY A 198 -9.11 -10.35 -12.67
CA GLY A 198 -8.12 -10.48 -11.61
C GLY A 198 -6.99 -11.47 -11.88
N MET A 199 -7.01 -12.14 -13.04
CA MET A 199 -5.99 -13.11 -13.41
C MET A 199 -5.26 -12.68 -14.67
N ARG A 200 -3.98 -13.06 -14.79
CA ARG A 200 -3.19 -12.81 -16.00
C ARG A 200 -3.79 -13.53 -17.19
N ASP A 201 -3.79 -12.87 -18.34
CA ASP A 201 -4.30 -13.38 -19.61
C ASP A 201 -3.41 -12.93 -20.78
N GLY A 202 -3.25 -13.83 -21.79
CA GLY A 202 -2.40 -13.55 -22.94
C GLY A 202 -0.92 -13.42 -22.60
N GLU A 203 -0.21 -12.58 -23.33
CA GLU A 203 1.23 -12.39 -23.20
C GLU A 203 1.58 -11.36 -22.12
N TRP A 204 2.53 -11.74 -21.28
CA TRP A 204 3.16 -10.90 -20.27
C TRP A 204 4.65 -10.76 -20.59
N ASN A 205 5.06 -9.57 -20.91
CA ASN A 205 6.41 -9.27 -21.34
C ASN A 205 7.20 -8.56 -20.24
N ALA A 206 8.38 -9.06 -19.94
CA ALA A 206 9.35 -8.43 -19.05
C ALA A 206 10.53 -7.88 -19.84
N TYR A 207 10.99 -6.68 -19.44
CA TYR A 207 12.02 -5.92 -20.13
C TYR A 207 13.16 -5.57 -19.17
N ASP A 208 14.35 -5.36 -19.70
CA ASP A 208 15.44 -4.76 -18.94
C ASP A 208 15.29 -3.23 -18.84
N ALA A 209 16.18 -2.61 -18.06
CA ALA A 209 16.17 -1.17 -17.86
C ALA A 209 16.46 -0.35 -19.12
N GLN A 210 16.95 -0.98 -20.20
CA GLN A 210 17.19 -0.42 -21.52
C GLN A 210 15.99 -0.59 -22.46
N GLY A 211 14.95 -1.32 -22.03
CA GLY A 211 13.71 -1.57 -22.79
C GLY A 211 13.80 -2.78 -23.74
N LYS A 212 14.84 -3.62 -23.63
CA LYS A 212 14.89 -4.89 -24.37
C LYS A 212 14.02 -5.93 -23.69
N ILE A 213 13.25 -6.68 -24.48
CA ILE A 213 12.47 -7.81 -23.97
C ILE A 213 13.43 -8.91 -23.46
N ARG A 214 13.09 -9.47 -22.31
CA ARG A 214 13.90 -10.52 -21.65
C ARG A 214 13.13 -11.79 -21.39
N SER A 215 11.83 -11.67 -21.11
CA SER A 215 10.98 -12.82 -20.88
C SER A 215 9.57 -12.53 -21.39
N THR A 216 8.91 -13.58 -21.91
CA THR A 216 7.48 -13.58 -22.22
C THR A 216 6.84 -14.79 -21.58
N MET A 217 5.88 -14.55 -20.71
CA MET A 217 4.98 -15.56 -20.17
C MET A 217 3.65 -15.51 -20.92
N VAL A 218 3.19 -16.66 -21.41
CA VAL A 218 1.93 -16.79 -22.13
C VAL A 218 0.91 -17.48 -21.24
N TYR A 219 -0.19 -16.82 -20.95
CA TYR A 219 -1.29 -17.35 -20.16
C TYR A 219 -2.47 -17.73 -21.08
N LYS A 220 -3.02 -18.93 -20.91
CA LYS A 220 -4.23 -19.40 -21.56
C LYS A 220 -5.22 -19.92 -20.52
N ASN A 221 -6.46 -19.49 -20.59
CA ASN A 221 -7.48 -19.86 -19.60
C ASN A 221 -6.98 -19.61 -18.17
N GLN A 222 -6.29 -18.49 -17.96
CA GLN A 222 -5.75 -18.04 -16.66
C GLN A 222 -4.67 -18.96 -16.07
N ARG A 223 -4.09 -19.84 -16.85
CA ARG A 223 -2.97 -20.70 -16.47
C ARG A 223 -1.77 -20.38 -17.34
N LEU A 224 -0.58 -20.46 -16.75
CA LEU A 224 0.67 -20.37 -17.50
C LEU A 224 0.73 -21.50 -18.50
N ASP A 225 0.84 -21.18 -19.80
CA ASP A 225 0.94 -22.14 -20.91
C ASP A 225 2.39 -22.31 -21.34
N LYS A 226 3.12 -21.18 -21.49
CA LYS A 226 4.51 -21.17 -21.95
C LYS A 226 5.27 -20.01 -21.38
N THR A 227 6.57 -20.19 -21.18
CA THR A 227 7.49 -19.11 -20.83
C THR A 227 8.66 -19.11 -21.81
N TYR A 228 8.94 -17.95 -22.38
CA TYR A 228 10.09 -17.74 -23.26
C TYR A 228 11.09 -16.84 -22.55
N LEU A 229 12.38 -17.19 -22.69
CA LEU A 229 13.53 -16.37 -22.28
C LEU A 229 14.21 -15.82 -23.52
N TYR A 230 14.64 -14.57 -23.46
CA TYR A 230 15.42 -13.93 -24.52
C TYR A 230 16.85 -13.75 -24.03
N LEU A 231 17.74 -14.53 -24.61
CA LEU A 231 19.18 -14.51 -24.32
C LEU A 231 19.94 -13.86 -25.46
N TYR A 232 21.06 -13.24 -25.15
CA TYR A 232 21.90 -12.60 -26.14
C TYR A 232 23.28 -13.25 -26.17
N GLN A 233 23.77 -13.50 -27.36
CA GLN A 233 25.13 -13.97 -27.60
C GLN A 233 25.74 -13.11 -28.69
N LYS A 234 26.79 -12.34 -28.39
CA LYS A 234 27.44 -11.42 -29.32
C LYS A 234 26.46 -10.47 -30.01
N GLY A 235 25.47 -9.98 -29.25
CA GLY A 235 24.43 -9.09 -29.75
C GLY A 235 23.30 -9.74 -30.54
N VAL A 236 23.34 -11.06 -30.77
CA VAL A 236 22.28 -11.81 -31.45
C VAL A 236 21.29 -12.33 -30.40
N GLU A 237 20.01 -12.00 -30.58
CA GLU A 237 18.92 -12.45 -29.73
C GLU A 237 18.56 -13.92 -30.02
N GLN A 238 18.38 -14.69 -28.96
CA GLN A 238 17.91 -16.08 -28.99
C GLN A 238 16.66 -16.20 -28.13
N LYS A 239 15.50 -16.44 -28.75
CA LYS A 239 14.24 -16.74 -28.04
C LYS A 239 14.21 -18.22 -27.70
N LEU A 240 14.17 -18.54 -26.40
CA LEU A 240 14.24 -19.89 -25.87
C LEU A 240 12.99 -20.20 -25.06
N ASN A 241 12.27 -21.29 -25.39
CA ASN A 241 11.21 -21.81 -24.52
C ASN A 241 11.84 -22.37 -23.26
N GLN A 242 11.42 -21.89 -22.09
CA GLN A 242 11.96 -22.34 -20.80
C GLN A 242 11.68 -23.83 -20.55
N ASP A 243 10.60 -24.39 -21.08
CA ASP A 243 10.23 -25.81 -20.89
C ASP A 243 11.29 -26.79 -21.43
N ILE A 244 12.12 -26.35 -22.38
CA ILE A 244 13.18 -27.22 -22.93
C ILE A 244 14.53 -27.06 -22.23
N VAL A 245 14.63 -26.13 -21.27
CA VAL A 245 15.87 -25.86 -20.52
C VAL A 245 15.95 -26.84 -19.36
N ALA A 246 17.11 -27.50 -19.21
CA ALA A 246 17.42 -28.32 -18.06
C ALA A 246 18.10 -27.54 -16.95
N TYR A 247 19.14 -26.78 -17.31
CA TYR A 247 19.83 -25.93 -16.33
C TYR A 247 20.72 -24.87 -16.98
N PHE A 248 21.08 -23.91 -16.17
CA PHE A 248 22.09 -22.89 -16.45
C PHE A 248 23.32 -23.16 -15.60
N VAL A 249 24.49 -23.02 -16.19
CA VAL A 249 25.77 -23.20 -15.47
C VAL A 249 26.73 -22.10 -15.80
N LYS A 250 27.31 -21.49 -14.76
CA LYS A 250 28.36 -20.47 -14.87
C LYS A 250 29.72 -21.12 -15.02
N ASN A 251 30.36 -20.95 -16.17
CA ASN A 251 31.70 -21.43 -16.50
C ASN A 251 32.64 -20.23 -16.65
N ARG A 252 33.41 -19.92 -15.60
CA ARG A 252 34.31 -18.74 -15.57
C ARG A 252 33.55 -17.46 -15.95
N ASP A 253 33.79 -16.92 -17.16
CA ASP A 253 33.22 -15.63 -17.61
C ASP A 253 31.98 -15.80 -18.51
N LYS A 254 31.51 -17.02 -18.74
CA LYS A 254 30.36 -17.30 -19.60
C LYS A 254 29.33 -18.16 -18.90
N MET A 255 28.09 -17.94 -19.28
CA MET A 255 27.02 -18.81 -18.88
C MET A 255 26.65 -19.74 -20.03
N THR A 256 26.47 -21.02 -19.69
CA THR A 256 26.00 -22.07 -20.61
C THR A 256 24.59 -22.44 -20.20
N VAL A 257 23.70 -22.52 -21.17
CA VAL A 257 22.35 -23.07 -21.06
C VAL A 257 22.37 -24.46 -21.59
N VAL A 258 21.98 -25.43 -20.78
CA VAL A 258 21.90 -26.82 -21.19
C VAL A 258 20.44 -27.20 -21.37
N LEU A 259 20.10 -27.69 -22.54
CA LEU A 259 18.77 -28.12 -22.91
C LEU A 259 18.50 -29.56 -22.50
N LYS A 260 17.26 -29.94 -22.28
CA LYS A 260 16.85 -31.31 -21.92
C LYS A 260 17.28 -32.38 -22.95
N ASN A 261 17.48 -31.95 -24.18
CA ASN A 261 18.02 -32.83 -25.22
C ASN A 261 19.58 -32.95 -25.24
N GLY A 262 20.25 -32.29 -24.28
CA GLY A 262 21.70 -32.27 -24.17
C GLY A 262 22.41 -31.16 -24.97
N ASN A 263 21.72 -30.45 -25.83
CA ASN A 263 22.31 -29.33 -26.55
C ASN A 263 22.72 -28.20 -25.60
N LYS A 264 23.82 -27.51 -25.91
CA LYS A 264 24.38 -26.46 -25.11
C LYS A 264 24.36 -25.12 -25.89
N LEU A 265 23.89 -24.08 -25.30
CA LEU A 265 23.92 -22.72 -25.81
C LEU A 265 24.75 -21.86 -24.84
N THR A 266 25.34 -20.76 -25.34
CA THR A 266 26.04 -19.81 -24.47
C THR A 266 25.34 -18.46 -24.54
N THR A 267 25.42 -17.72 -23.44
CA THR A 267 24.88 -16.36 -23.38
C THR A 267 25.88 -15.41 -22.73
N ASP A 268 25.76 -14.14 -23.04
CA ASP A 268 26.59 -13.07 -22.48
C ASP A 268 25.99 -12.53 -21.16
N GLU A 269 24.76 -12.95 -20.78
CA GLU A 269 24.12 -12.56 -19.52
C GLU A 269 24.79 -13.19 -18.32
N SER A 270 24.78 -12.47 -17.20
CA SER A 270 25.18 -12.98 -15.90
C SER A 270 24.11 -13.94 -15.31
N MET A 271 24.50 -14.73 -14.32
CA MET A 271 23.58 -15.63 -13.60
C MET A 271 22.45 -14.83 -12.92
N GLU A 272 22.77 -13.69 -12.33
CA GLU A 272 21.85 -12.80 -11.65
C GLU A 272 20.85 -12.14 -12.61
N GLU A 273 21.29 -11.85 -13.84
CA GLU A 273 20.41 -11.33 -14.89
C GLU A 273 19.43 -12.41 -15.36
N VAL A 274 19.91 -13.60 -15.64
CA VAL A 274 19.04 -14.73 -16.08
C VAL A 274 18.05 -15.09 -15.00
N GLU A 275 18.48 -15.26 -13.75
CA GLU A 275 17.62 -15.61 -12.60
C GLU A 275 16.44 -14.64 -12.46
N ARG A 276 16.69 -13.35 -12.72
CA ARG A 276 15.65 -12.31 -12.66
C ARG A 276 14.51 -12.52 -13.66
N TRP A 277 14.76 -13.22 -14.76
CA TRP A 277 13.82 -13.40 -15.86
C TRP A 277 13.21 -14.81 -15.92
N LEU A 278 13.64 -15.69 -15.02
CA LEU A 278 13.10 -17.04 -14.93
C LEU A 278 11.82 -17.09 -14.10
N ASP A 279 11.00 -18.09 -14.41
CA ASP A 279 9.89 -18.46 -13.54
C ASP A 279 10.42 -19.25 -12.35
N LEU A 280 10.37 -18.63 -11.16
CA LEU A 280 10.83 -19.25 -9.91
C LEU A 280 9.99 -20.45 -9.45
N MET A 281 8.83 -20.70 -10.07
CA MET A 281 8.06 -21.92 -9.85
C MET A 281 8.59 -23.11 -10.66
N VAL A 282 9.39 -22.83 -11.68
CA VAL A 282 9.94 -23.82 -12.61
C VAL A 282 11.44 -24.00 -12.41
N PHE A 283 12.14 -22.93 -12.03
CA PHE A 283 13.59 -22.94 -11.83
C PHE A 283 13.96 -22.60 -10.40
N ALA A 284 14.98 -23.27 -9.91
CA ALA A 284 15.56 -22.99 -8.60
C ALA A 284 17.07 -22.72 -8.71
N ARG A 285 17.53 -21.66 -8.01
CA ARG A 285 18.96 -21.46 -7.76
C ARG A 285 19.43 -22.53 -6.80
N VAL A 286 20.41 -23.32 -7.20
CA VAL A 286 20.91 -24.44 -6.40
C VAL A 286 22.18 -24.03 -5.64
N ASN A 287 23.03 -23.27 -6.31
CA ASN A 287 24.26 -22.71 -5.74
C ASN A 287 24.75 -21.55 -6.62
N PRO A 288 25.87 -20.88 -6.29
CA PRO A 288 26.39 -19.77 -7.09
C PRO A 288 26.68 -20.07 -8.56
N ARG A 289 26.77 -21.33 -8.94
CA ARG A 289 27.10 -21.75 -10.31
C ARG A 289 25.93 -22.32 -11.10
N TYR A 290 24.85 -22.78 -10.44
CA TYR A 290 23.76 -23.50 -11.09
C TYR A 290 22.39 -22.93 -10.78
N ILE A 291 21.57 -22.79 -11.83
CA ILE A 291 20.11 -22.67 -11.76
C ILE A 291 19.53 -23.87 -12.50
N VAL A 292 18.66 -24.64 -11.87
CA VAL A 292 18.17 -25.92 -12.39
C VAL A 292 16.65 -25.86 -12.57
N ALA A 293 16.13 -26.37 -13.69
CA ALA A 293 14.72 -26.64 -13.85
C ALA A 293 14.29 -27.73 -12.89
N VAL A 294 13.24 -27.53 -12.12
CA VAL A 294 12.77 -28.51 -11.10
C VAL A 294 12.45 -29.85 -11.74
N ASP A 295 11.84 -29.82 -12.92
CA ASP A 295 11.47 -31.05 -13.68
C ASP A 295 12.66 -31.73 -14.37
N ALA A 296 13.85 -31.16 -14.35
CA ALA A 296 15.09 -31.82 -14.78
C ALA A 296 15.76 -32.64 -13.65
N ILE A 297 15.30 -32.42 -12.40
CA ILE A 297 15.80 -33.16 -11.23
C ILE A 297 15.12 -34.53 -11.20
N VAL A 298 15.94 -35.59 -11.25
CA VAL A 298 15.47 -36.97 -11.23
C VAL A 298 15.35 -37.52 -9.82
N SER A 299 16.34 -37.18 -8.97
CA SER A 299 16.40 -37.58 -7.57
C SER A 299 17.35 -36.70 -6.81
N TYR A 300 17.31 -36.79 -5.49
CA TYR A 300 18.28 -36.13 -4.61
C TYR A 300 18.70 -37.07 -3.47
N ARG A 301 19.88 -36.83 -2.90
CA ARG A 301 20.34 -37.53 -1.71
C ARG A 301 20.93 -36.55 -0.70
N PRO A 302 20.72 -36.77 0.60
CA PRO A 302 21.42 -36.03 1.62
C PRO A 302 22.94 -36.23 1.53
N VAL A 303 23.71 -35.18 1.81
CA VAL A 303 25.16 -35.31 1.98
C VAL A 303 25.42 -35.76 3.42
N PRO A 304 26.04 -36.92 3.65
CA PRO A 304 26.36 -37.40 4.99
C PRO A 304 27.23 -36.38 5.75
N ASP A 305 26.98 -36.26 7.03
CA ASP A 305 27.77 -35.39 7.96
C ASP A 305 27.85 -33.92 7.58
N SER A 306 26.90 -33.43 6.81
CA SER A 306 26.80 -31.98 6.47
C SER A 306 26.10 -31.20 7.56
N ASP A 307 26.79 -30.22 8.16
CA ASP A 307 26.21 -29.31 9.15
C ASP A 307 25.13 -28.39 8.60
N ASN A 308 24.96 -28.34 7.27
CA ASN A 308 24.12 -27.35 6.57
C ASN A 308 22.94 -27.96 5.79
N ASP A 309 22.46 -29.17 6.15
CA ASP A 309 21.35 -29.85 5.44
C ASP A 309 21.60 -30.05 3.93
N ALA A 310 22.86 -30.12 3.50
CA ALA A 310 23.22 -30.21 2.09
C ALA A 310 22.61 -31.44 1.38
N ILE A 311 22.29 -31.25 0.12
CA ILE A 311 21.80 -32.32 -0.77
C ILE A 311 22.59 -32.31 -2.08
N THR A 312 22.81 -33.50 -2.60
CA THR A 312 23.30 -33.72 -3.97
C THR A 312 22.11 -33.97 -4.90
N LEU A 313 22.14 -33.38 -6.08
CA LEU A 313 21.09 -33.50 -7.08
C LEU A 313 21.55 -34.39 -8.24
N LYS A 314 20.68 -35.29 -8.64
CA LYS A 314 20.81 -36.00 -9.91
C LYS A 314 19.86 -35.38 -10.92
N ILE A 315 20.42 -34.79 -11.97
CA ILE A 315 19.68 -34.12 -13.01
C ILE A 315 19.95 -34.71 -14.40
N LEU A 316 19.02 -34.48 -15.32
CA LEU A 316 19.18 -34.87 -16.71
C LEU A 316 19.00 -33.69 -17.65
N PRO A 317 19.88 -33.56 -18.68
CA PRO A 317 21.08 -34.33 -18.94
C PRO A 317 22.13 -34.14 -17.84
N ALA A 318 22.94 -35.16 -17.60
CA ALA A 318 23.94 -35.15 -16.53
C ALA A 318 24.95 -34.01 -16.74
N PRO A 319 25.26 -33.24 -15.70
CA PRO A 319 26.31 -32.22 -15.74
C PRO A 319 27.69 -32.83 -15.73
N ASP A 320 28.70 -32.04 -16.07
CA ASP A 320 30.11 -32.50 -16.06
C ASP A 320 30.66 -32.69 -14.62
N GLU A 321 29.94 -32.23 -13.60
CA GLU A 321 30.27 -32.32 -12.17
C GLU A 321 29.03 -32.61 -11.33
N GLU A 322 29.21 -33.07 -10.12
CA GLU A 322 28.13 -33.30 -9.16
C GLU A 322 27.57 -31.95 -8.70
N ILE A 323 26.24 -31.78 -8.72
CA ILE A 323 25.59 -30.56 -8.28
C ILE A 323 25.08 -30.73 -6.84
N TYR A 324 25.39 -29.82 -5.98
CA TYR A 324 24.90 -29.81 -4.60
C TYR A 324 24.29 -28.45 -4.22
N ALA A 325 23.35 -28.48 -3.30
CA ALA A 325 22.75 -27.34 -2.65
C ALA A 325 23.03 -27.37 -1.14
N GLU A 326 23.19 -26.22 -0.52
CA GLU A 326 23.48 -26.10 0.90
C GLU A 326 22.57 -25.05 1.54
N GLY A 327 22.39 -25.14 2.87
CA GLY A 327 21.73 -24.13 3.68
C GLY A 327 20.29 -23.83 3.24
N ASN A 328 19.99 -22.56 3.02
CA ASN A 328 18.63 -22.12 2.64
C ASN A 328 18.19 -22.67 1.28
N ASP A 329 19.10 -22.75 0.32
CA ASP A 329 18.79 -23.27 -1.02
C ASP A 329 18.42 -24.74 -0.96
N ALA A 330 19.15 -25.54 -0.18
CA ALA A 330 18.82 -26.95 0.04
C ALA A 330 17.46 -27.13 0.73
N ARG A 331 17.14 -26.32 1.75
CA ARG A 331 15.85 -26.37 2.46
C ARG A 331 14.69 -26.00 1.54
N LEU A 332 14.85 -24.95 0.75
CA LEU A 332 13.83 -24.54 -0.22
C LEU A 332 13.61 -25.62 -1.26
N LEU A 333 14.70 -26.18 -1.84
CA LEU A 333 14.63 -27.26 -2.79
C LEU A 333 13.95 -28.52 -2.22
N LYS A 334 14.33 -28.96 -1.01
CA LYS A 334 13.66 -30.07 -0.33
C LYS A 334 12.16 -29.87 -0.23
N SER A 335 11.71 -28.67 0.12
CA SER A 335 10.27 -28.35 0.23
C SER A 335 9.52 -28.44 -1.11
N ILE A 336 10.20 -28.15 -2.21
CA ILE A 336 9.65 -28.27 -3.58
C ILE A 336 9.66 -29.73 -4.03
N LEU A 337 10.75 -30.48 -3.74
CA LEU A 337 10.98 -31.80 -4.23
C LEU A 337 10.19 -32.90 -3.49
N THR A 338 9.96 -32.75 -2.18
CA THR A 338 9.19 -33.71 -1.36
C THR A 338 7.76 -33.95 -1.84
N ALA A 339 7.22 -33.08 -2.71
CA ALA A 339 5.88 -33.27 -3.27
C ALA A 339 5.83 -34.26 -4.47
N GLY A 340 6.96 -34.72 -5.05
CA GLY A 340 6.90 -35.54 -6.23
C GLY A 340 8.21 -36.15 -6.75
N ILE A 341 9.36 -35.83 -6.15
CA ILE A 341 10.68 -36.36 -6.59
C ILE A 341 11.27 -37.27 -5.50
N PRO A 342 11.74 -38.48 -5.81
CA PRO A 342 12.25 -39.43 -4.82
C PRO A 342 13.57 -38.98 -4.21
N GLU A 343 13.70 -39.22 -2.91
CA GLU A 343 14.95 -39.23 -2.18
C GLU A 343 15.62 -40.60 -2.43
N GLU A 344 16.88 -40.61 -2.87
CA GLU A 344 17.69 -41.84 -3.07
C GLU A 344 18.40 -42.27 -1.79
#